data_2acd11bf035dda291f8e3f3825c61093
#
_entry.id   2acd11bf035dda291f8e3f3825c61093
#
_cell.length_a   1.000
_cell.length_b   1.000
_cell.length_c   1.000
_cell.angle_alpha   90.00
_cell.angle_beta   90.00
_cell.angle_gamma   90.00
#
_symmetry.space_group_name_H-M   'P 1'
#
loop_
_entity.id
_entity.type
_entity.pdbx_description
1 polymer ?
#
loop_
_entity_poly.entity_id
_entity_poly.type
_entity_poly.pdbx_seq_one_letter_code
_entity_poly.pdbx_strand_id
1 'polypeptide(L)'
;MIAPIRFLNLELAPDGDVTQWFGKNPALYAQFGLKGHNGIDLVRPHGEPLFAIEDADVVSVVNDPLGYGKNVRIVSKTPDSKGLCNEWVYGHNSQNHVKVGDVVSAGQHIADTGNTGFVVSNSTGNGFWKTNPFAGTHVHLGLRKVKRVKSGGFTYAGSTIRLSVQNYDNGFKGSIDPRPVIQHLSSNASRQRRQWFQQLLRIQDA
;
A
#
# COMPACT_ATOMS: atom_id res chain seq x y z
N MET A 1 -9.63 2.42 -20.16
CA MET A 1 -9.46 3.78 -19.59
C MET A 1 -8.69 3.57 -18.29
N ILE A 2 -7.36 3.80 -18.28
CA ILE A 2 -6.56 3.65 -17.07
C ILE A 2 -6.92 4.84 -16.18
N ALA A 3 -7.65 4.58 -15.09
CA ALA A 3 -7.92 5.60 -14.10
C ALA A 3 -6.58 6.18 -13.61
N PRO A 4 -6.45 7.50 -13.48
CA PRO A 4 -5.24 8.08 -12.95
C PRO A 4 -4.98 7.45 -11.57
N ILE A 5 -3.72 7.20 -11.30
CA ILE A 5 -3.23 6.93 -9.94
C ILE A 5 -3.49 8.24 -9.16
N ARG A 6 -4.76 8.56 -8.89
CA ARG A 6 -5.14 9.76 -8.11
C ARG A 6 -4.62 9.67 -6.69
N PHE A 7 -4.32 8.46 -6.26
CA PHE A 7 -3.98 8.17 -4.87
C PHE A 7 -2.53 8.45 -4.51
N LEU A 8 -1.64 8.53 -5.50
CA LEU A 8 -0.20 8.59 -5.25
C LEU A 8 0.52 9.55 -6.18
N ASN A 9 -0.08 10.69 -6.42
CA ASN A 9 0.72 11.80 -6.89
C ASN A 9 1.54 12.34 -5.72
N LEU A 10 2.61 11.62 -5.34
CA LEU A 10 3.57 12.09 -4.33
C LEU A 10 4.26 13.39 -4.77
N GLU A 11 4.26 13.70 -6.08
CA GLU A 11 4.68 15.01 -6.59
C GLU A 11 3.65 16.11 -6.26
N LEU A 12 2.37 15.73 -6.01
CA LEU A 12 1.30 16.65 -5.63
C LEU A 12 0.84 16.47 -4.19
N ALA A 13 1.34 15.45 -3.45
CA ALA A 13 1.19 15.43 -2.01
C ALA A 13 2.18 16.47 -1.48
N PRO A 14 1.73 17.66 -1.04
CA PRO A 14 2.61 18.55 -0.30
C PRO A 14 3.23 17.72 0.84
N ASP A 15 4.46 18.01 1.23
CA ASP A 15 5.13 17.30 2.34
C ASP A 15 4.26 17.22 3.61
N GLY A 16 3.26 18.09 3.74
CA GLY A 16 2.26 18.10 4.80
C GLY A 16 1.28 16.90 4.83
N ASP A 17 1.11 16.17 3.73
CA ASP A 17 0.23 14.99 3.68
C ASP A 17 0.91 13.74 4.24
N VAL A 18 2.23 13.73 4.34
CA VAL A 18 3.02 12.62 4.88
C VAL A 18 3.35 12.91 6.34
N THR A 19 2.73 12.18 7.24
CA THR A 19 3.00 12.30 8.68
C THR A 19 4.17 11.47 9.14
N GLN A 20 4.48 10.38 8.43
CA GLN A 20 5.60 9.53 8.80
C GLN A 20 6.23 8.85 7.58
N TRP A 21 7.54 9.07 7.41
CA TRP A 21 8.34 8.45 6.38
C TRP A 21 8.88 7.08 6.80
N PHE A 22 9.23 6.23 5.82
CA PHE A 22 9.93 4.97 6.02
C PHE A 22 11.21 5.18 6.88
N GLY A 23 11.44 4.26 7.82
CA GLY A 23 12.61 4.27 8.72
C GLY A 23 12.54 5.24 9.89
N LYS A 24 11.51 6.08 10.01
CA LYS A 24 11.37 7.03 11.12
C LYS A 24 10.92 6.36 12.43
N ASN A 25 11.13 7.08 13.55
CA ASN A 25 10.70 6.71 14.90
C ASN A 25 11.17 5.31 15.37
N PRO A 26 12.48 4.97 15.32
CA PRO A 26 12.97 3.63 15.65
C PRO A 26 12.57 3.16 17.05
N ALA A 27 12.56 4.04 18.04
CA ALA A 27 12.18 3.71 19.42
C ALA A 27 10.72 3.18 19.52
N LEU A 28 9.78 3.79 18.77
CA LEU A 28 8.39 3.35 18.73
C LEU A 28 8.26 1.95 18.09
N TYR A 29 9.02 1.69 17.03
CA TYR A 29 8.89 0.45 16.25
C TYR A 29 9.73 -0.71 16.79
N ALA A 30 10.64 -0.47 17.75
CA ALA A 30 11.44 -1.52 18.40
C ALA A 30 10.57 -2.59 19.05
N GLN A 31 9.42 -2.24 19.64
CA GLN A 31 8.46 -3.18 20.22
C GLN A 31 7.89 -4.19 19.22
N PHE A 32 7.91 -3.86 17.91
CA PHE A 32 7.49 -4.74 16.82
C PHE A 32 8.67 -5.49 16.19
N GLY A 33 9.89 -5.34 16.73
CA GLY A 33 11.12 -5.90 16.15
C GLY A 33 11.52 -5.23 14.84
N LEU A 34 11.25 -3.93 14.70
CA LEU A 34 11.57 -3.14 13.50
C LEU A 34 12.57 -2.04 13.86
N LYS A 35 13.44 -1.70 12.91
CA LYS A 35 14.42 -0.60 13.03
C LYS A 35 13.80 0.79 12.84
N GLY A 36 12.52 0.88 12.55
CA GLY A 36 11.77 2.09 12.30
C GLY A 36 10.47 1.79 11.56
N HIS A 37 9.78 2.83 11.13
CA HIS A 37 8.55 2.74 10.37
C HIS A 37 8.75 1.94 9.08
N ASN A 38 7.93 0.93 8.84
CA ASN A 38 8.08 0.00 7.72
C ASN A 38 7.19 0.30 6.50
N GLY A 39 6.79 1.55 6.37
CA GLY A 39 6.01 2.10 5.26
C GLY A 39 6.07 3.62 5.22
N ILE A 40 5.05 4.23 4.65
CA ILE A 40 4.77 5.67 4.73
C ILE A 40 3.34 5.87 5.25
N ASP A 41 3.13 6.90 6.08
CA ASP A 41 1.80 7.26 6.55
C ASP A 41 1.34 8.53 5.86
N LEU A 42 0.17 8.44 5.20
CA LEU A 42 -0.44 9.51 4.45
C LEU A 42 -1.76 9.92 5.12
N VAL A 43 -1.86 11.18 5.53
CA VAL A 43 -3.13 11.74 6.05
C VAL A 43 -4.14 11.82 4.93
N ARG A 44 -5.32 11.29 5.20
CA ARG A 44 -6.51 11.38 4.34
C ARG A 44 -7.74 11.51 5.21
N PRO A 45 -8.83 12.13 4.73
CA PRO A 45 -10.10 12.13 5.43
C PRO A 45 -10.57 10.71 5.76
N HIS A 46 -11.23 10.55 6.92
CA HIS A 46 -11.83 9.27 7.28
C HIS A 46 -12.90 8.87 6.27
N GLY A 47 -12.84 7.63 5.76
CA GLY A 47 -13.76 7.14 4.75
C GLY A 47 -13.37 7.51 3.31
N GLU A 48 -12.26 8.22 3.09
CA GLU A 48 -11.79 8.49 1.72
C GLU A 48 -11.37 7.19 1.02
N PRO A 49 -11.81 6.96 -0.24
CA PRO A 49 -11.51 5.74 -0.98
C PRO A 49 -10.02 5.51 -1.22
N LEU A 50 -9.58 4.28 -0.99
CA LEU A 50 -8.25 3.77 -1.29
C LEU A 50 -8.28 2.86 -2.52
N PHE A 51 -7.35 3.09 -3.44
CA PHE A 51 -7.35 2.40 -4.73
C PHE A 51 -6.11 1.50 -4.87
N ALA A 52 -6.26 0.38 -5.59
CA ALA A 52 -5.13 -0.48 -5.94
C ALA A 52 -4.11 0.28 -6.80
N ILE A 53 -2.83 0.22 -6.42
CA ILE A 53 -1.73 0.91 -7.12
C ILE A 53 -1.41 0.22 -8.45
N GLU A 54 -1.53 -1.10 -8.50
CA GLU A 54 -1.18 -1.95 -9.62
C GLU A 54 -2.28 -3.00 -9.85
N ASP A 55 -2.30 -3.59 -11.04
CA ASP A 55 -3.04 -4.82 -11.28
C ASP A 55 -2.48 -5.90 -10.36
N ALA A 56 -3.32 -6.50 -9.52
CA ALA A 56 -2.85 -7.34 -8.43
C ALA A 56 -3.84 -8.45 -8.05
N ASP A 57 -3.34 -9.44 -7.32
CA ASP A 57 -4.15 -10.41 -6.59
C ASP A 57 -4.25 -10.00 -5.12
N VAL A 58 -5.45 -10.06 -4.56
CA VAL A 58 -5.68 -9.83 -3.12
C VAL A 58 -5.27 -11.09 -2.36
N VAL A 59 -4.22 -10.99 -1.57
CA VAL A 59 -3.64 -12.14 -0.86
C VAL A 59 -3.99 -12.18 0.62
N SER A 60 -4.40 -11.05 1.21
CA SER A 60 -4.79 -10.97 2.63
C SER A 60 -5.79 -9.85 2.85
N VAL A 61 -6.83 -10.13 3.62
CA VAL A 61 -7.81 -9.16 4.15
C VAL A 61 -8.07 -9.56 5.59
N VAL A 62 -7.54 -8.80 6.53
CA VAL A 62 -7.60 -9.13 7.96
C VAL A 62 -7.89 -7.90 8.81
N ASN A 63 -8.24 -8.14 10.08
CA ASN A 63 -8.30 -7.13 11.11
C ASN A 63 -7.31 -7.51 12.22
N ASP A 64 -6.22 -6.76 12.33
CA ASP A 64 -5.17 -6.93 13.33
C ASP A 64 -5.20 -5.74 14.30
N PRO A 65 -5.90 -5.85 15.43
CA PRO A 65 -6.13 -4.73 16.33
C PRO A 65 -4.85 -4.22 17.04
N LEU A 66 -3.77 -5.01 17.05
CA LEU A 66 -2.48 -4.64 17.66
C LEU A 66 -1.43 -4.22 16.61
N GLY A 67 -1.78 -4.26 15.33
CA GLY A 67 -0.90 -3.89 14.22
C GLY A 67 -1.62 -2.97 13.23
N TYR A 68 -1.72 -3.42 11.98
CA TYR A 68 -2.28 -2.61 10.87
C TYR A 68 -3.81 -2.42 10.91
N GLY A 69 -4.51 -2.89 11.92
CA GLY A 69 -5.97 -2.80 11.99
C GLY A 69 -6.64 -3.58 10.86
N LYS A 70 -7.76 -3.06 10.37
CA LYS A 70 -8.34 -3.56 9.12
C LYS A 70 -7.36 -3.23 8.01
N ASN A 71 -6.89 -4.24 7.31
CA ASN A 71 -5.91 -4.06 6.26
C ASN A 71 -6.15 -4.98 5.06
N VAL A 72 -5.64 -4.54 3.91
CA VAL A 72 -5.64 -5.28 2.65
C VAL A 72 -4.20 -5.44 2.19
N ARG A 73 -3.83 -6.65 1.73
CA ARG A 73 -2.57 -6.89 1.03
C ARG A 73 -2.84 -7.35 -0.38
N ILE A 74 -2.17 -6.71 -1.32
CA ILE A 74 -2.23 -7.09 -2.73
C ILE A 74 -0.82 -7.40 -3.24
N VAL A 75 -0.72 -8.33 -4.18
CA VAL A 75 0.55 -8.69 -4.85
C VAL A 75 0.42 -8.43 -6.33
N SER A 76 1.30 -7.58 -6.87
CA SER A 76 1.28 -7.22 -8.29
C SER A 76 1.33 -8.45 -9.19
N LYS A 77 0.60 -8.40 -10.31
CA LYS A 77 0.58 -9.48 -11.31
C LYS A 77 1.84 -9.50 -12.16
N THR A 78 2.38 -8.32 -12.46
CA THR A 78 3.55 -8.17 -13.30
C THR A 78 4.81 -8.14 -12.44
N PRO A 79 5.72 -9.12 -12.57
CA PRO A 79 7.00 -9.08 -11.91
C PRO A 79 7.94 -8.06 -12.59
N ASP A 80 8.91 -7.55 -11.84
CA ASP A 80 10.01 -6.75 -12.38
C ASP A 80 11.03 -7.63 -13.14
N SER A 81 12.08 -7.00 -13.68
CA SER A 81 13.15 -7.70 -14.44
C SER A 81 13.91 -8.77 -13.64
N LYS A 82 13.77 -8.79 -12.31
CA LYS A 82 14.33 -9.81 -11.42
C LYS A 82 13.32 -10.90 -11.06
N GLY A 83 12.12 -10.86 -11.63
CA GLY A 83 11.04 -11.79 -11.33
C GLY A 83 10.38 -11.54 -9.97
N LEU A 84 10.48 -10.32 -9.41
CA LEU A 84 9.91 -9.93 -8.13
C LEU A 84 8.64 -9.12 -8.32
N CYS A 85 7.62 -9.45 -7.55
CA CYS A 85 6.37 -8.71 -7.44
C CYS A 85 6.43 -7.72 -6.28
N ASN A 86 5.61 -6.66 -6.37
CA ASN A 86 5.34 -5.75 -5.27
C ASN A 86 4.23 -6.34 -4.40
N GLU A 87 4.47 -6.47 -3.10
CA GLU A 87 3.42 -6.71 -2.13
C GLU A 87 3.15 -5.41 -1.39
N TRP A 88 1.96 -4.87 -1.59
CA TRP A 88 1.48 -3.66 -0.93
C TRP A 88 0.59 -4.01 0.25
N VAL A 89 0.73 -3.28 1.37
CA VAL A 89 -0.21 -3.31 2.48
C VAL A 89 -0.84 -1.93 2.65
N TYR A 90 -2.18 -1.92 2.74
CA TYR A 90 -3.01 -0.76 3.05
C TYR A 90 -3.54 -0.98 4.46
N GLY A 91 -2.97 -0.27 5.42
CA GLY A 91 -3.31 -0.41 6.85
C GLY A 91 -4.22 0.69 7.37
N HIS A 92 -4.77 0.42 8.55
CA HIS A 92 -5.64 1.30 9.34
C HIS A 92 -6.99 1.64 8.68
N ASN A 93 -7.45 0.80 7.74
CA ASN A 93 -8.68 1.02 7.01
C ASN A 93 -9.91 1.12 7.93
N SER A 94 -10.89 1.95 7.57
CA SER A 94 -12.22 1.93 8.18
C SER A 94 -13.06 0.78 7.63
N GLN A 95 -12.93 0.50 6.34
CA GLN A 95 -13.61 -0.59 5.64
C GLN A 95 -12.73 -1.18 4.54
N ASN A 96 -12.86 -2.50 4.31
CA ASN A 96 -12.27 -3.22 3.18
C ASN A 96 -13.40 -3.64 2.21
N HIS A 97 -13.20 -3.44 0.89
CA HIS A 97 -14.20 -3.71 -0.15
C HIS A 97 -13.86 -4.91 -1.03
N VAL A 98 -12.80 -5.62 -0.70
CA VAL A 98 -12.31 -6.80 -1.42
C VAL A 98 -12.13 -7.96 -0.44
N LYS A 99 -12.01 -9.17 -0.99
CA LYS A 99 -11.73 -10.41 -0.25
C LYS A 99 -10.51 -11.13 -0.81
N VAL A 100 -9.95 -12.02 -0.02
CA VAL A 100 -8.84 -12.89 -0.46
C VAL A 100 -9.24 -13.68 -1.69
N GLY A 101 -8.37 -13.70 -2.70
CA GLY A 101 -8.58 -14.35 -3.98
C GLY A 101 -9.17 -13.44 -5.07
N ASP A 102 -9.63 -12.25 -4.73
CA ASP A 102 -10.06 -11.28 -5.75
C ASP A 102 -8.87 -10.84 -6.60
N VAL A 103 -9.17 -10.50 -7.86
CA VAL A 103 -8.25 -9.84 -8.78
C VAL A 103 -8.69 -8.38 -8.89
N VAL A 104 -7.76 -7.46 -8.70
CA VAL A 104 -8.02 -6.02 -8.78
C VAL A 104 -7.21 -5.39 -9.89
N SER A 105 -7.79 -4.40 -10.55
CA SER A 105 -7.10 -3.57 -11.51
C SER A 105 -6.53 -2.31 -10.86
N ALA A 106 -5.45 -1.78 -11.41
CA ALA A 106 -4.93 -0.48 -10.99
C ALA A 106 -6.03 0.60 -11.02
N GLY A 107 -6.20 1.32 -9.92
CA GLY A 107 -7.27 2.31 -9.75
C GLY A 107 -8.63 1.75 -9.31
N GLN A 108 -8.74 0.45 -9.05
CA GLN A 108 -9.94 -0.13 -8.45
C GLN A 108 -10.02 0.24 -6.96
N HIS A 109 -11.19 0.67 -6.47
CA HIS A 109 -11.47 0.92 -5.07
C HIS A 109 -11.40 -0.38 -4.27
N ILE A 110 -10.56 -0.43 -3.23
CA ILE A 110 -10.28 -1.65 -2.46
C ILE A 110 -10.52 -1.51 -0.95
N ALA A 111 -10.44 -0.28 -0.43
CA ALA A 111 -10.65 0.01 0.99
C ALA A 111 -10.98 1.48 1.20
N ASP A 112 -11.31 1.87 2.43
CA ASP A 112 -11.50 3.25 2.85
C ASP A 112 -10.54 3.61 3.97
N THR A 113 -10.01 4.83 3.94
CA THR A 113 -9.11 5.36 4.97
C THR A 113 -9.76 5.36 6.34
N GLY A 114 -9.00 4.99 7.36
CA GLY A 114 -9.48 4.97 8.74
C GLY A 114 -8.34 5.16 9.74
N ASN A 115 -8.56 4.62 10.94
CA ASN A 115 -7.62 4.70 12.05
C ASN A 115 -7.71 3.46 12.95
N THR A 116 -8.07 2.30 12.41
CA THR A 116 -8.15 1.04 13.14
C THR A 116 -6.76 0.46 13.43
N GLY A 117 -6.66 -0.39 14.45
CA GLY A 117 -5.40 -1.03 14.82
C GLY A 117 -4.52 -0.18 15.74
N PHE A 118 -3.19 -0.33 15.62
CA PHE A 118 -2.24 0.41 16.43
C PHE A 118 -1.96 1.78 15.78
N VAL A 119 -2.80 2.75 16.11
CA VAL A 119 -2.64 4.14 15.72
C VAL A 119 -2.34 4.96 16.97
N VAL A 120 -1.23 5.72 16.93
CA VAL A 120 -0.79 6.56 18.02
C VAL A 120 -0.82 8.02 17.57
N SER A 121 -1.46 8.87 18.37
CA SER A 121 -1.32 10.32 18.26
C SER A 121 -0.65 10.88 19.51
N ASN A 122 -0.05 12.05 19.38
CA ASN A 122 0.66 12.72 20.49
C ASN A 122 -0.24 13.00 21.71
N SER A 123 -1.55 13.01 21.53
CA SER A 123 -2.50 13.44 22.58
C SER A 123 -3.40 12.31 23.10
N THR A 124 -3.52 11.19 22.41
CA THR A 124 -4.60 10.22 22.69
C THR A 124 -4.14 8.78 22.91
N GLY A 125 -2.92 8.46 22.51
CA GLY A 125 -2.39 7.11 22.67
C GLY A 125 -3.03 6.05 21.77
N ASN A 126 -2.67 4.77 22.03
CA ASN A 126 -3.14 3.66 21.25
C ASN A 126 -4.63 3.35 21.49
N GLY A 127 -5.36 3.08 20.43
CA GLY A 127 -6.77 2.67 20.49
C GLY A 127 -7.77 3.81 20.73
N PHE A 128 -7.34 5.06 20.67
CA PHE A 128 -8.18 6.25 20.83
C PHE A 128 -9.32 6.35 19.78
N TRP A 129 -9.20 5.67 18.66
CA TRP A 129 -10.25 5.57 17.64
C TRP A 129 -11.57 4.99 18.18
N LYS A 130 -11.55 4.29 19.32
CA LYS A 130 -12.76 3.81 19.99
C LYS A 130 -13.59 4.95 20.58
N THR A 131 -12.92 6.03 21.01
CA THR A 131 -13.56 7.21 21.64
C THR A 131 -13.58 8.43 20.73
N ASN A 132 -12.70 8.49 19.75
CA ASN A 132 -12.65 9.54 18.73
C ASN A 132 -12.38 8.93 17.35
N PRO A 133 -13.43 8.52 16.63
CA PRO A 133 -13.33 7.76 15.38
C PRO A 133 -12.66 8.51 14.22
N PHE A 134 -12.43 9.82 14.34
CA PHE A 134 -11.79 10.60 13.29
C PHE A 134 -10.36 11.03 13.61
N ALA A 135 -9.92 10.87 14.86
CA ALA A 135 -8.58 11.29 15.24
C ALA A 135 -7.51 10.34 14.71
N GLY A 136 -6.40 10.93 14.24
CA GLY A 136 -5.24 10.18 13.74
C GLY A 136 -5.51 9.37 12.47
N THR A 137 -6.57 9.68 11.73
CA THR A 137 -6.90 9.03 10.46
C THR A 137 -5.76 9.18 9.45
N HIS A 138 -5.29 8.07 8.91
CA HIS A 138 -4.28 8.00 7.87
C HIS A 138 -4.32 6.64 7.18
N VAL A 139 -3.68 6.51 6.04
CA VAL A 139 -3.34 5.21 5.47
C VAL A 139 -1.87 4.91 5.75
N HIS A 140 -1.59 3.75 6.33
CA HIS A 140 -0.26 3.16 6.31
C HIS A 140 -0.08 2.40 4.99
N LEU A 141 0.86 2.84 4.17
CA LEU A 141 1.21 2.18 2.91
C LEU A 141 2.60 1.54 3.03
N GLY A 142 2.61 0.21 3.14
CA GLY A 142 3.85 -0.58 3.19
C GLY A 142 4.11 -1.31 1.87
N LEU A 143 5.39 -1.58 1.60
CA LEU A 143 5.84 -2.29 0.41
C LEU A 143 6.89 -3.33 0.77
N ARG A 144 6.76 -4.54 0.20
CA ARG A 144 7.81 -5.57 0.18
C ARG A 144 8.03 -6.06 -1.25
N LYS A 145 9.24 -6.53 -1.54
CA LYS A 145 9.51 -7.33 -2.74
C LYS A 145 9.32 -8.80 -2.40
N VAL A 146 8.49 -9.48 -3.18
CA VAL A 146 8.16 -10.89 -2.99
C VAL A 146 8.32 -11.65 -4.30
N LYS A 147 8.64 -12.94 -4.19
CA LYS A 147 8.62 -13.87 -5.32
C LYS A 147 7.46 -14.83 -5.16
N ARG A 148 6.68 -15.05 -6.23
CA ARG A 148 5.70 -16.14 -6.30
C ARG A 148 6.45 -17.45 -6.47
N VAL A 149 6.20 -18.42 -5.60
CA VAL A 149 6.94 -19.68 -5.56
C VAL A 149 5.99 -20.88 -5.57
N LYS A 150 6.43 -22.03 -6.14
CA LYS A 150 5.64 -23.27 -6.15
C LYS A 150 5.78 -24.06 -4.84
N SER A 151 6.94 -23.95 -4.18
CA SER A 151 7.26 -24.63 -2.93
C SER A 151 8.10 -23.73 -2.02
N GLY A 152 8.18 -24.05 -0.73
CA GLY A 152 8.79 -23.16 0.27
C GLY A 152 7.97 -21.87 0.47
N GLY A 153 8.54 -20.87 1.13
CA GLY A 153 7.85 -19.60 1.41
C GLY A 153 6.62 -19.79 2.32
N PHE A 154 5.66 -18.89 2.21
CA PHE A 154 4.43 -18.87 3.01
C PHE A 154 3.20 -18.52 2.17
N THR A 155 2.01 -18.75 2.73
CA THR A 155 0.73 -18.28 2.20
C THR A 155 -0.01 -17.53 3.30
N TYR A 156 -0.74 -16.48 2.95
CA TYR A 156 -1.71 -15.89 3.86
C TYR A 156 -2.94 -16.79 4.00
N ALA A 157 -3.62 -16.68 5.15
CA ALA A 157 -4.85 -17.44 5.41
C ALA A 157 -5.89 -17.19 4.30
N GLY A 158 -6.44 -18.26 3.74
CA GLY A 158 -7.39 -18.21 2.62
C GLY A 158 -6.80 -17.95 1.25
N SER A 159 -5.50 -17.63 1.13
CA SER A 159 -4.83 -17.44 -0.16
C SER A 159 -4.26 -18.75 -0.69
N THR A 160 -4.32 -18.94 -2.02
CA THR A 160 -3.62 -20.03 -2.72
C THR A 160 -2.24 -19.60 -3.23
N ILE A 161 -1.93 -18.30 -3.16
CA ILE A 161 -0.68 -17.72 -3.67
C ILE A 161 0.40 -17.89 -2.61
N ARG A 162 1.46 -18.60 -2.98
CA ARG A 162 2.64 -18.83 -2.13
C ARG A 162 3.73 -17.81 -2.45
N LEU A 163 4.26 -17.19 -1.42
CA LEU A 163 5.21 -16.07 -1.52
C LEU A 163 6.50 -16.35 -0.76
N SER A 164 7.60 -15.80 -1.26
CA SER A 164 8.88 -15.67 -0.56
C SER A 164 9.28 -14.20 -0.49
N VAL A 165 9.44 -13.67 0.72
CA VAL A 165 9.85 -12.26 0.93
C VAL A 165 11.34 -12.13 0.68
N GLN A 166 11.73 -11.08 -0.06
CA GLN A 166 13.13 -10.74 -0.25
C GLN A 166 13.66 -9.94 0.93
N ASN A 167 14.92 -10.23 1.31
CA ASN A 167 15.63 -9.50 2.38
C ASN A 167 14.83 -9.39 3.69
N TYR A 168 14.20 -10.48 4.12
CA TYR A 168 13.35 -10.47 5.33
C TYR A 168 14.08 -9.93 6.56
N ASP A 169 15.37 -10.24 6.70
CA ASP A 169 16.22 -9.87 7.84
C ASP A 169 16.85 -8.46 7.73
N ASN A 170 16.31 -7.59 6.87
CA ASN A 170 16.79 -6.22 6.69
C ASN A 170 16.51 -5.29 7.90
N GLY A 171 15.85 -5.79 8.93
CA GLY A 171 15.41 -5.03 10.11
C GLY A 171 14.03 -4.38 9.97
N PHE A 172 13.36 -4.59 8.82
CA PHE A 172 12.00 -4.12 8.51
C PHE A 172 11.09 -5.26 8.07
N LYS A 173 11.47 -6.53 8.36
CA LYS A 173 10.74 -7.74 7.94
C LYS A 173 10.50 -7.77 6.43
N GLY A 174 11.52 -7.37 5.65
CA GLY A 174 11.49 -7.30 4.19
C GLY A 174 10.85 -6.05 3.61
N SER A 175 10.27 -5.16 4.42
CA SER A 175 9.75 -3.89 3.92
C SER A 175 10.85 -2.98 3.40
N ILE A 176 10.53 -2.24 2.37
CA ILE A 176 11.40 -1.25 1.72
C ILE A 176 10.65 0.08 1.60
N ASP A 177 11.40 1.16 1.38
CA ASP A 177 10.82 2.48 1.12
C ASP A 177 9.91 2.43 -0.12
N PRO A 178 8.62 2.76 0.00
CA PRO A 178 7.69 2.73 -1.13
C PRO A 178 7.95 3.81 -2.19
N ARG A 179 8.57 4.94 -1.81
CA ARG A 179 8.71 6.14 -2.66
C ARG A 179 9.31 5.87 -4.04
N PRO A 180 10.46 5.17 -4.20
CA PRO A 180 11.05 4.95 -5.51
C PRO A 180 10.14 4.16 -6.46
N VAL A 181 9.39 3.19 -5.92
CA VAL A 181 8.46 2.37 -6.72
C VAL A 181 7.26 3.19 -7.15
N ILE A 182 6.69 4.00 -6.25
CA ILE A 182 5.57 4.89 -6.54
C ILE A 182 5.95 5.90 -7.62
N GLN A 183 7.11 6.55 -7.51
CA GLN A 183 7.61 7.50 -8.51
C GLN A 183 7.78 6.84 -9.88
N HIS A 184 8.32 5.62 -9.90
CA HIS A 184 8.47 4.85 -11.15
C HIS A 184 7.12 4.53 -11.79
N LEU A 185 6.14 4.06 -11.03
CA LEU A 185 4.79 3.76 -11.51
C LEU A 185 4.08 5.02 -12.03
N SER A 186 4.19 6.14 -11.33
CA SER A 186 3.62 7.43 -11.75
C SER A 186 4.23 7.94 -13.06
N SER A 187 5.56 7.80 -13.22
CA SER A 187 6.27 8.19 -14.45
C SER A 187 5.82 7.36 -15.64
N ASN A 188 5.65 6.06 -15.47
CA ASN A 188 5.20 5.15 -16.52
C ASN A 188 3.76 5.46 -16.95
N ALA A 189 2.86 5.69 -15.99
CA ALA A 189 1.48 6.07 -16.26
C ALA A 189 1.39 7.40 -17.06
N SER A 190 2.21 8.37 -16.69
CA SER A 190 2.29 9.66 -17.40
C SER A 190 2.85 9.52 -18.82
N ARG A 191 3.81 8.62 -19.05
CA ARG A 191 4.37 8.31 -20.38
C ARG A 191 3.35 7.61 -21.25
N GLN A 192 2.63 6.60 -20.75
CA GLN A 192 1.57 5.89 -21.47
C GLN A 192 0.45 6.83 -21.90
N ARG A 193 0.03 7.77 -21.03
CA ARG A 193 -0.97 8.79 -21.39
C ARG A 193 -0.51 9.67 -22.53
N ARG A 194 0.74 10.16 -22.51
CA ARG A 194 1.29 11.00 -23.58
C ARG A 194 1.32 10.24 -24.90
N GLN A 195 1.74 8.99 -24.91
CA GLN A 195 1.76 8.14 -26.12
C GLN A 195 0.35 7.90 -26.66
N TRP A 196 -0.63 7.64 -25.80
CA TRP A 196 -2.03 7.45 -26.19
C TRP A 196 -2.62 8.75 -26.80
N PHE A 197 -2.38 9.91 -26.19
CA PHE A 197 -2.80 11.20 -26.75
C PHE A 197 -2.16 11.48 -28.12
N GLN A 198 -0.88 11.20 -28.29
CA GLN A 198 -0.22 11.35 -29.59
C GLN A 198 -0.77 10.41 -30.67
N GLN A 199 -1.16 9.19 -30.27
CA GLN A 199 -1.82 8.24 -31.17
C GLN A 199 -3.21 8.73 -31.63
N LEU A 200 -4.00 9.27 -30.69
CA LEU A 200 -5.32 9.85 -31.01
C LEU A 200 -5.22 11.02 -31.98
N LEU A 201 -4.26 11.91 -31.76
CA LEU A 201 -4.06 13.05 -32.68
C LEU A 201 -3.71 12.59 -34.09
N ARG A 202 -2.87 11.56 -34.25
CA ARG A 202 -2.52 11.00 -35.57
C ARG A 202 -3.70 10.32 -36.29
N ILE A 203 -4.72 9.86 -35.60
CA ILE A 203 -5.92 9.23 -36.15
C ILE A 203 -6.91 10.30 -36.63
N GLN A 204 -6.87 11.51 -36.05
CA GLN A 204 -7.73 12.63 -36.45
C GLN A 204 -7.19 13.39 -37.69
N ASP A 205 -5.89 13.24 -37.98
CA ASP A 205 -5.22 13.89 -39.12
C ASP A 205 -5.10 12.95 -40.37
N ALA A 206 -5.69 11.74 -40.31
CA ALA A 206 -5.73 10.75 -41.40
C ALA A 206 -7.14 10.57 -41.96
#